data_cdbb2f6a5c7ee81fc12fc747824b3f7f
#
_entry.id   cdbb2f6a5c7ee81fc12fc747824b3f7f
#
_cell.length_a   1.000
_cell.length_b   1.000
_cell.length_c   1.000
_cell.angle_alpha   90.00
_cell.angle_beta   90.00
_cell.angle_gamma   90.00
#
_symmetry.space_group_name_H-M   'P 1'
#
loop_
_entity.id
_entity.type
_entity.pdbx_description
1 polymer ?
#
loop_
_entity_poly.entity_id
_entity_poly.type
_entity_poly.pdbx_seq_one_letter_code
_entity_poly.pdbx_strand_id
1 'polypeptide(L)'
;MKYASLLIKWLRQDGYTHCFFVAGGNCMHLLDGVRQEMTCIPFVHEVAAGIAAEYFNETSTEQRAFVLVTAGPGLTNLVTAISGAWLESRELLVLGGQVKTNDLVAKGPRQVGIQGIRGTEVVRSISATSVCLLDPINRASFL
;
A
#
# COMPACT_ATOMS: atom_id res chain seq x y z
N MET A 1 5.21 -20.54 3.96
CA MET A 1 5.30 -19.06 4.09
C MET A 1 4.10 -18.43 3.41
N LYS A 2 3.47 -17.43 4.01
CA LYS A 2 2.35 -16.70 3.39
C LYS A 2 2.89 -15.84 2.24
N TYR A 3 2.11 -15.67 1.17
CA TYR A 3 2.52 -14.80 0.04
C TYR A 3 2.72 -13.34 0.48
N ALA A 4 1.86 -12.82 1.37
CA ALA A 4 2.05 -11.49 1.96
C ALA A 4 3.44 -11.32 2.61
N SER A 5 3.91 -12.32 3.37
CA SER A 5 5.25 -12.29 3.98
C SER A 5 6.37 -12.33 2.93
N LEU A 6 6.14 -12.99 1.79
CA LEU A 6 7.09 -13.03 0.69
C LEU A 6 7.23 -11.66 0.03
N LEU A 7 6.12 -10.97 -0.25
CA LEU A 7 6.12 -9.60 -0.79
C LEU A 7 6.93 -8.64 0.11
N ILE A 8 6.70 -8.72 1.41
CA ILE A 8 7.41 -7.88 2.38
C ILE A 8 8.92 -8.18 2.40
N LYS A 9 9.32 -9.44 2.31
CA LYS A 9 10.74 -9.80 2.17
C LYS A 9 11.36 -9.24 0.91
N TRP A 10 10.66 -9.22 -0.20
CA TRP A 10 11.15 -8.59 -1.43
C TRP A 10 11.37 -7.09 -1.26
N LEU A 11 10.42 -6.38 -0.63
CA LEU A 11 10.59 -4.96 -0.30
C LEU A 11 11.78 -4.74 0.65
N ARG A 12 11.95 -5.61 1.65
CA ARG A 12 13.12 -5.53 2.55
C ARG A 12 14.44 -5.68 1.79
N GLN A 13 14.49 -6.59 0.82
CA GLN A 13 15.65 -6.81 -0.04
C GLN A 13 15.89 -5.66 -1.02
N ASP A 14 14.86 -4.87 -1.33
CA ASP A 14 14.93 -3.69 -2.19
C ASP A 14 15.20 -2.39 -1.41
N GLY A 15 15.59 -2.51 -0.13
CA GLY A 15 16.01 -1.38 0.71
C GLY A 15 14.92 -0.73 1.55
N TYR A 16 13.67 -1.21 1.51
CA TYR A 16 12.63 -0.71 2.40
C TYR A 16 12.88 -1.21 3.82
N THR A 17 12.90 -0.28 4.77
CA THR A 17 13.21 -0.53 6.19
C THR A 17 12.07 -0.13 7.12
N HIS A 18 11.18 0.74 6.67
CA HIS A 18 10.09 1.31 7.45
C HIS A 18 8.75 1.15 6.73
N CYS A 19 7.72 0.87 7.52
CA CYS A 19 6.35 0.87 7.08
C CYS A 19 5.54 1.84 7.93
N PHE A 20 4.98 2.86 7.32
CA PHE A 20 4.04 3.77 7.95
C PHE A 20 2.63 3.30 7.62
N PHE A 21 1.79 3.12 8.62
CA PHE A 21 0.53 2.43 8.39
C PHE A 21 -0.64 2.96 9.21
N VAL A 22 -1.83 2.77 8.65
CA VAL A 22 -3.09 2.81 9.40
C VAL A 22 -3.68 1.40 9.37
N ALA A 23 -3.91 0.82 10.54
CA ALA A 23 -4.37 -0.56 10.64
C ALA A 23 -5.81 -0.72 10.12
N GLY A 24 -6.08 -1.88 9.52
CA GLY A 24 -7.41 -2.24 9.05
C GLY A 24 -7.53 -3.70 8.65
N GLY A 25 -8.75 -4.21 8.58
CA GLY A 25 -9.01 -5.64 8.38
C GLY A 25 -8.40 -6.21 7.10
N ASN A 26 -8.42 -5.45 6.00
CA ASN A 26 -7.99 -5.95 4.69
C ASN A 26 -6.47 -5.88 4.46
N CYS A 27 -5.70 -5.33 5.40
CA CYS A 27 -4.24 -5.30 5.32
C CYS A 27 -3.52 -6.13 6.40
N MET A 28 -4.26 -6.86 7.25
CA MET A 28 -3.70 -7.58 8.41
C MET A 28 -2.57 -8.56 8.05
N HIS A 29 -2.71 -9.30 6.96
CA HIS A 29 -1.69 -10.27 6.56
C HIS A 29 -0.40 -9.61 6.07
N LEU A 30 -0.49 -8.45 5.43
CA LEU A 30 0.66 -7.64 5.04
C LEU A 30 1.33 -7.08 6.29
N LEU A 31 0.55 -6.50 7.21
CA LEU A 31 1.06 -5.93 8.45
C LEU A 31 1.74 -7.00 9.34
N ASP A 32 1.20 -8.23 9.38
CA ASP A 32 1.84 -9.35 10.07
C ASP A 32 3.23 -9.69 9.45
N GLY A 33 3.36 -9.58 8.13
CA GLY A 33 4.65 -9.73 7.46
C GLY A 33 5.61 -8.57 7.78
N VAL A 34 5.12 -7.34 7.72
CA VAL A 34 5.94 -6.13 7.98
C VAL A 34 6.55 -6.14 9.36
N ARG A 35 5.78 -6.43 10.41
CA ARG A 35 6.26 -6.42 11.79
C ARG A 35 7.41 -7.40 12.06
N GLN A 36 7.62 -8.39 11.19
CA GLN A 36 8.70 -9.37 11.30
C GLN A 36 9.99 -8.93 10.60
N GLU A 37 9.90 -8.00 9.66
CA GLU A 37 10.99 -7.65 8.74
C GLU A 37 11.44 -6.18 8.85
N MET A 38 10.59 -5.29 9.37
CA MET A 38 10.78 -3.84 9.29
C MET A 38 10.29 -3.10 10.53
N THR A 39 10.70 -1.85 10.66
CA THR A 39 10.14 -0.93 11.66
C THR A 39 8.73 -0.51 11.26
N CYS A 40 7.77 -0.73 12.17
CA CYS A 40 6.37 -0.38 11.98
C CYS A 40 6.03 0.92 12.73
N ILE A 41 5.54 1.92 12.02
CA ILE A 41 5.15 3.22 12.61
C ILE A 41 3.66 3.44 12.36
N PRO A 42 2.83 3.34 13.42
CA PRO A 42 1.38 3.53 13.30
C PRO A 42 1.03 5.02 13.20
N PHE A 43 0.02 5.30 12.40
CA PHE A 43 -0.59 6.62 12.26
C PHE A 43 -2.09 6.56 12.56
N VAL A 44 -2.66 7.69 12.90
CA VAL A 44 -4.10 7.84 13.14
C VAL A 44 -4.86 8.27 11.88
N HIS A 45 -4.14 8.67 10.82
CA HIS A 45 -4.73 9.13 9.57
C HIS A 45 -3.82 8.82 8.38
N GLU A 46 -4.39 8.34 7.28
CA GLU A 46 -3.65 7.88 6.11
C GLU A 46 -2.88 9.00 5.40
N VAL A 47 -3.45 10.20 5.30
CA VAL A 47 -2.73 11.34 4.72
C VAL A 47 -1.44 11.63 5.47
N ALA A 48 -1.49 11.62 6.80
CA ALA A 48 -0.31 11.84 7.63
C ALA A 48 0.74 10.74 7.43
N ALA A 49 0.31 9.47 7.32
CA ALA A 49 1.21 8.36 7.02
C ALA A 49 1.89 8.51 5.65
N GLY A 50 1.12 8.94 4.64
CA GLY A 50 1.62 9.17 3.29
C GLY A 50 2.66 10.29 3.22
N ILE A 51 2.34 11.44 3.78
CA ILE A 51 3.26 12.59 3.82
C ILE A 51 4.54 12.24 4.61
N ALA A 52 4.39 11.54 5.73
CA ALA A 52 5.55 11.13 6.53
C ALA A 52 6.47 10.17 5.76
N ALA A 53 5.91 9.21 5.00
CA ALA A 53 6.70 8.28 4.19
C ALA A 53 7.41 9.00 3.03
N GLU A 54 6.72 9.92 2.33
CA GLU A 54 7.29 10.75 1.29
C GLU A 54 8.51 11.54 1.79
N TYR A 55 8.35 12.28 2.88
CA TYR A 55 9.44 13.07 3.45
C TYR A 55 10.55 12.22 4.08
N PHE A 56 10.23 11.06 4.62
CA PHE A 56 11.23 10.10 5.07
C PHE A 56 12.13 9.67 3.91
N ASN A 57 11.55 9.34 2.76
CA ASN A 57 12.30 8.95 1.56
C ASN A 57 13.12 10.12 1.00
N GLU A 58 12.61 11.34 1.04
CA GLU A 58 13.33 12.54 0.59
C GLU A 58 14.54 12.89 1.47
N THR A 59 14.43 12.66 2.77
CA THR A 59 15.47 13.07 3.72
C THR A 59 16.45 11.96 4.09
N SER A 60 16.13 10.71 3.79
CA SER A 60 16.98 9.54 4.08
C SER A 60 17.77 9.11 2.84
N THR A 61 19.07 8.89 2.99
CA THR A 61 19.94 8.40 1.91
C THR A 61 20.11 6.89 1.88
N GLU A 62 19.83 6.21 3.01
CA GLU A 62 20.12 4.78 3.18
C GLU A 62 18.87 3.93 3.47
N GLN A 63 17.78 4.57 3.81
CA GLN A 63 16.57 3.89 4.27
C GLN A 63 15.37 4.35 3.44
N ARG A 64 14.49 3.40 3.15
CA ARG A 64 13.25 3.68 2.41
C ARG A 64 12.04 3.28 3.24
N ALA A 65 10.99 4.07 3.12
CA ALA A 65 9.70 3.80 3.72
C ALA A 65 8.61 3.58 2.66
N PHE A 66 7.60 2.81 3.02
CA PHE A 66 6.36 2.71 2.25
C PHE A 66 5.15 2.85 3.17
N VAL A 67 4.00 3.08 2.56
CA VAL A 67 2.73 3.19 3.28
C VAL A 67 1.91 1.94 3.11
N LEU A 68 1.32 1.46 4.21
CA LEU A 68 0.37 0.35 4.22
C LEU A 68 -0.98 0.84 4.74
N VAL A 69 -2.02 0.67 3.93
CA VAL A 69 -3.40 1.06 4.27
C VAL A 69 -4.38 -0.07 3.98
N THR A 70 -5.57 0.00 4.57
CA THR A 70 -6.64 -0.95 4.28
C THR A 70 -7.36 -0.61 2.96
N ALA A 71 -8.27 -1.47 2.55
CA ALA A 71 -9.11 -1.25 1.35
C ALA A 71 -10.08 -0.07 1.53
N GLY A 72 -10.60 0.39 0.41
CA GLY A 72 -11.66 1.41 0.37
C GLY A 72 -11.22 2.74 0.96
N PRO A 73 -11.86 3.19 2.05
CA PRO A 73 -11.56 4.49 2.67
C PRO A 73 -10.08 4.68 3.06
N GLY A 74 -9.36 3.61 3.43
CA GLY A 74 -7.94 3.69 3.71
C GLY A 74 -7.13 4.18 2.51
N LEU A 75 -7.41 3.62 1.32
CA LEU A 75 -6.73 4.07 0.11
C LEU A 75 -7.24 5.42 -0.38
N THR A 76 -8.55 5.68 -0.35
CA THR A 76 -9.08 6.97 -0.83
C THR A 76 -8.66 8.15 0.06
N ASN A 77 -8.51 7.95 1.37
CA ASN A 77 -7.91 8.97 2.23
C ASN A 77 -6.47 9.30 1.82
N LEU A 78 -5.73 8.34 1.30
CA LEU A 78 -4.33 8.53 0.92
C LEU A 78 -4.15 9.33 -0.40
N VAL A 79 -5.20 9.54 -1.18
CA VAL A 79 -5.16 10.26 -2.47
C VAL A 79 -4.46 11.61 -2.35
N THR A 80 -4.70 12.36 -1.28
CA THR A 80 -4.04 13.66 -1.06
C THR A 80 -2.51 13.53 -0.97
N ALA A 81 -2.01 12.56 -0.22
CA ALA A 81 -0.56 12.34 -0.10
C ALA A 81 0.04 11.81 -1.41
N ILE A 82 -0.66 10.90 -2.12
CA ILE A 82 -0.23 10.41 -3.43
C ILE A 82 -0.16 11.57 -4.43
N SER A 83 -1.15 12.46 -4.44
CA SER A 83 -1.16 13.65 -5.30
C SER A 83 0.00 14.60 -4.98
N GLY A 84 0.31 14.81 -3.71
CA GLY A 84 1.44 15.63 -3.27
C GLY A 84 2.77 15.07 -3.79
N ALA A 85 3.03 13.80 -3.53
CA ALA A 85 4.23 13.11 -4.01
C ALA A 85 4.35 13.14 -5.55
N TRP A 86 3.23 12.95 -6.26
CA TRP A 86 3.17 13.04 -7.72
C TRP A 86 3.57 14.43 -8.23
N LEU A 87 3.01 15.50 -7.66
CA LEU A 87 3.30 16.87 -8.07
C LEU A 87 4.77 17.26 -7.80
N GLU A 88 5.34 16.77 -6.71
CA GLU A 88 6.72 17.01 -6.33
C GLU A 88 7.73 16.03 -6.94
N SER A 89 7.24 15.06 -7.74
CA SER A 89 8.06 13.97 -8.32
C SER A 89 8.87 13.19 -7.29
N ARG A 90 8.28 12.94 -6.12
CA ARG A 90 8.91 12.23 -5.01
C ARG A 90 8.48 10.77 -4.95
N GLU A 91 9.37 9.94 -4.42
CA GLU A 91 9.07 8.51 -4.26
C GLU A 91 8.04 8.28 -3.14
N LEU A 92 6.95 7.59 -3.49
CA LEU A 92 5.97 7.08 -2.54
C LEU A 92 5.44 5.73 -3.01
N LEU A 93 5.86 4.65 -2.34
CA LEU A 93 5.27 3.34 -2.52
C LEU A 93 4.08 3.17 -1.58
N VAL A 94 2.95 2.74 -2.13
CA VAL A 94 1.74 2.45 -1.38
C VAL A 94 1.33 1.00 -1.57
N LEU A 95 1.14 0.27 -0.48
CA LEU A 95 0.46 -1.01 -0.47
C LEU A 95 -0.95 -0.85 0.09
N GLY A 96 -1.95 -1.08 -0.73
CA GLY A 96 -3.35 -1.12 -0.33
C GLY A 96 -3.80 -2.55 -0.06
N GLY A 97 -4.40 -2.81 1.08
CA GLY A 97 -5.17 -4.03 1.27
C GLY A 97 -6.36 -4.09 0.33
N GLN A 98 -6.90 -5.28 0.10
CA GLN A 98 -8.08 -5.48 -0.74
C GLN A 98 -8.94 -6.61 -0.19
N VAL A 99 -10.20 -6.64 -0.59
CA VAL A 99 -11.11 -7.76 -0.34
C VAL A 99 -10.66 -8.99 -1.11
N LYS A 100 -11.24 -10.14 -0.80
CA LYS A 100 -10.97 -11.39 -1.54
C LYS A 100 -11.26 -11.20 -3.03
N THR A 101 -10.45 -11.82 -3.88
CA THR A 101 -10.57 -11.74 -5.34
C THR A 101 -11.99 -12.03 -5.84
N ASN A 102 -12.65 -13.03 -5.25
CA ASN A 102 -14.02 -13.39 -5.61
C ASN A 102 -15.05 -12.30 -5.26
N ASP A 103 -14.75 -11.45 -4.28
CA ASP A 103 -15.63 -10.36 -3.84
C ASP A 103 -15.40 -9.07 -4.64
N LEU A 104 -14.30 -8.99 -5.42
CA LEU A 104 -14.04 -7.85 -6.32
C LEU A 104 -14.94 -7.85 -7.55
N VAL A 105 -15.44 -9.00 -7.94
CA VAL A 105 -16.30 -9.16 -9.12
C VAL A 105 -17.76 -9.05 -8.68
N ALA A 106 -18.21 -7.86 -8.35
CA ALA A 106 -19.62 -7.61 -8.05
C ALA A 106 -20.46 -7.76 -9.33
N LYS A 107 -21.28 -8.81 -9.41
CA LYS A 107 -22.30 -8.99 -10.45
C LYS A 107 -23.66 -8.47 -9.93
N GLY A 108 -23.76 -7.18 -9.65
CA GLY A 108 -24.99 -6.65 -9.12
C GLY A 108 -24.90 -5.16 -8.78
N PRO A 109 -26.02 -4.56 -8.39
CA PRO A 109 -26.08 -3.12 -8.12
C PRO A 109 -25.38 -2.71 -6.81
N ARG A 110 -24.92 -3.68 -6.00
CA ARG A 110 -24.28 -3.43 -4.70
C ARG A 110 -22.95 -4.14 -4.58
N GLN A 111 -21.98 -3.44 -3.99
CA GLN A 111 -20.67 -4.01 -3.62
C GLN A 111 -20.83 -5.16 -2.60
N VAL A 112 -20.21 -6.29 -2.87
CA VAL A 112 -20.25 -7.50 -2.03
C VAL A 112 -19.13 -7.49 -1.00
N GLY A 113 -17.92 -7.15 -1.40
CA GLY A 113 -16.77 -7.10 -0.52
C GLY A 113 -16.79 -5.90 0.42
N ILE A 114 -16.49 -6.13 1.71
CA ILE A 114 -16.41 -5.03 2.69
C ILE A 114 -15.28 -4.08 2.30
N GLN A 115 -15.60 -2.80 2.04
CA GLN A 115 -14.66 -1.76 1.62
C GLN A 115 -13.99 -2.02 0.27
N GLY A 116 -14.48 -2.96 -0.53
CA GLY A 116 -13.94 -3.23 -1.86
C GLY A 116 -14.21 -2.08 -2.82
N ILE A 117 -13.16 -1.49 -3.39
CA ILE A 117 -13.23 -0.49 -4.45
C ILE A 117 -12.14 -0.77 -5.49
N ARG A 118 -12.28 -0.20 -6.68
CA ARG A 118 -11.22 -0.21 -7.71
C ARG A 118 -10.18 0.86 -7.41
N GLY A 119 -9.45 0.67 -6.31
CA GLY A 119 -8.52 1.67 -5.80
C GLY A 119 -7.41 2.04 -6.77
N THR A 120 -6.92 1.09 -7.57
CA THR A 120 -5.93 1.35 -8.62
C THR A 120 -6.45 2.29 -9.71
N GLU A 121 -7.75 2.26 -10.02
CA GLU A 121 -8.36 3.20 -10.96
C GLU A 121 -8.46 4.61 -10.35
N VAL A 122 -8.74 4.71 -9.05
CA VAL A 122 -8.82 6.01 -8.35
C VAL A 122 -7.49 6.78 -8.40
N VAL A 123 -6.37 6.09 -8.28
CA VAL A 123 -5.04 6.73 -8.22
C VAL A 123 -4.28 6.71 -9.54
N ARG A 124 -4.84 6.14 -10.60
CA ARG A 124 -4.15 5.95 -11.90
C ARG A 124 -3.57 7.22 -12.48
N SER A 125 -4.29 8.34 -12.40
CA SER A 125 -3.87 9.61 -12.99
C SER A 125 -2.80 10.36 -12.20
N ILE A 126 -2.51 9.91 -10.98
CA ILE A 126 -1.58 10.53 -10.04
C ILE A 126 -0.52 9.54 -9.55
N SER A 127 -0.23 8.52 -10.35
CA SER A 127 0.78 7.51 -10.02
C SER A 127 1.50 7.03 -11.29
N ALA A 128 2.79 6.77 -11.19
CA ALA A 128 3.59 6.20 -12.27
C ALA A 128 3.15 4.77 -12.62
N THR A 129 2.80 4.00 -11.58
CA THR A 129 2.31 2.62 -11.70
C THR A 129 1.20 2.38 -10.69
N SER A 130 0.15 1.69 -11.11
CA SER A 130 -0.97 1.32 -10.25
C SER A 130 -1.51 -0.06 -10.67
N VAL A 131 -1.28 -1.06 -9.84
CA VAL A 131 -1.56 -2.48 -10.15
C VAL A 131 -2.36 -3.14 -9.04
N CYS A 132 -3.41 -3.87 -9.40
CA CYS A 132 -4.13 -4.76 -8.51
C CYS A 132 -3.62 -6.20 -8.70
N LEU A 133 -3.03 -6.77 -7.66
CA LEU A 133 -2.53 -8.14 -7.69
C LEU A 133 -3.70 -9.12 -7.46
N LEU A 134 -4.19 -9.73 -8.52
CA LEU A 134 -5.27 -10.73 -8.47
C LEU A 134 -4.72 -12.13 -8.20
N ASP A 135 -3.53 -12.42 -8.69
CA ASP A 135 -2.82 -13.67 -8.55
C ASP A 135 -1.39 -13.45 -8.03
N PRO A 136 -0.75 -14.47 -7.43
CA PRO A 136 0.65 -14.39 -7.04
C PRO A 136 1.56 -14.14 -8.25
N ILE A 137 2.40 -13.14 -8.16
CA ILE A 137 3.41 -12.80 -9.16
C ILE A 137 4.81 -13.11 -8.64
N ASN A 138 5.80 -13.12 -9.52
CA ASN A 138 7.21 -13.26 -9.13
C ASN A 138 7.81 -11.89 -8.70
N ARG A 139 9.03 -11.94 -8.12
CA ARG A 139 9.71 -10.73 -7.63
C ARG A 139 9.95 -9.68 -8.73
N ALA A 140 10.41 -10.12 -9.91
CA ALA A 140 10.74 -9.20 -11.00
C ALA A 140 9.51 -8.47 -11.58
N SER A 141 8.31 -9.02 -11.38
CA SER A 141 7.06 -8.37 -11.78
C SER A 141 6.46 -7.52 -10.67
N PHE A 142 6.97 -7.66 -9.44
CA PHE A 142 6.51 -6.91 -8.28
C PHE A 142 7.33 -5.63 -8.06
N LEU A 143 8.63 -5.69 -8.26
CA LEU A 143 9.60 -4.59 -8.16
C LEU A 143 9.92 -4.01 -9.54
#